data_a4b68813379684a619c59f9ca3460bdf
#
_entry.id   a4b68813379684a619c59f9ca3460bdf
#
_cell.length_a   1.000
_cell.length_b   1.000
_cell.length_c   1.000
_cell.angle_alpha   90.00
_cell.angle_beta   90.00
_cell.angle_gamma   90.00
#
_symmetry.space_group_name_H-M   'P 1'
#
loop_
_entity.id
_entity.type
_entity.pdbx_description
1 polymer ?
#
loop_
_entity_poly.entity_id
_entity_poly.type
_entity_poly.pdbx_seq_one_letter_code
_entity_poly.pdbx_strand_id
1 'polypeptide(L)'
;MKKLTLLITTIFIIGACSQNEQNTDTTPPQPMVEYVWMTAGPEFSDVNLAAVINTWNKMIDDMGCNVNANILTPEVANEGFDFIWAHIWESQTARDECWNNWGENYKADYDKSIEGIMSYDLDNVYMFKPTVGRQPKMQNNSGSFVNTFYFCTFNDGYSMSDLDSYKAA
;
A
#
# COMPACT_ATOMS: atom_id res chain seq x y z
N MET A 1 38.19 68.70 34.01
CA MET A 1 36.88 68.15 33.94
C MET A 1 36.78 67.48 32.53
N LYS A 2 37.04 66.18 32.44
CA LYS A 2 37.02 65.42 31.17
C LYS A 2 35.68 64.74 31.06
N LYS A 3 34.89 65.12 30.06
CA LYS A 3 33.60 64.45 29.72
C LYS A 3 33.87 63.14 28.93
N LEU A 4 33.52 62.04 29.54
CA LEU A 4 33.59 60.71 28.93
C LEU A 4 32.27 60.46 28.14
N THR A 5 32.35 60.45 26.81
CA THR A 5 31.21 60.16 25.95
C THR A 5 31.13 58.64 25.72
N LEU A 6 30.10 58.05 26.30
CA LEU A 6 29.82 56.60 26.14
C LEU A 6 29.11 56.36 24.80
N LEU A 7 29.80 55.70 23.86
CA LEU A 7 29.23 55.31 22.56
C LEU A 7 28.55 53.96 22.74
N ILE A 8 27.21 53.92 22.69
CA ILE A 8 26.44 52.68 22.75
C ILE A 8 26.29 52.17 21.30
N THR A 9 27.04 51.12 21.01
CA THR A 9 26.90 50.40 19.70
C THR A 9 25.77 49.39 19.81
N THR A 10 24.65 49.69 19.20
CA THR A 10 23.51 48.75 19.10
C THR A 10 23.79 47.75 18.00
N ILE A 11 24.06 46.50 18.36
CA ILE A 11 24.19 45.38 17.42
C ILE A 11 22.80 44.91 17.06
N PHE A 12 22.36 45.19 15.84
CA PHE A 12 21.18 44.53 15.26
C PHE A 12 21.54 43.11 14.85
N ILE A 13 21.08 42.13 15.63
CA ILE A 13 21.11 40.75 15.25
C ILE A 13 19.91 40.53 14.31
N ILE A 14 20.18 40.51 13.01
CA ILE A 14 19.21 40.07 12.00
C ILE A 14 19.15 38.55 12.11
N GLY A 15 18.16 38.06 12.87
CA GLY A 15 17.80 36.65 12.87
C GLY A 15 17.23 36.27 11.48
N ALA A 16 18.07 35.66 10.65
CA ALA A 16 17.60 35.00 9.46
C ALA A 16 16.75 33.79 9.90
N CYS A 17 15.43 33.97 9.95
CA CYS A 17 14.51 32.81 9.94
C CYS A 17 14.72 32.10 8.62
N SER A 18 15.51 31.04 8.63
CA SER A 18 15.47 30.02 7.60
C SER A 18 14.08 29.41 7.65
N GLN A 19 13.17 29.87 6.80
CA GLN A 19 11.95 29.15 6.50
C GLN A 19 12.39 27.86 5.80
N ASN A 20 12.44 26.75 6.56
CA ASN A 20 12.30 25.44 5.96
C ASN A 20 10.94 25.47 5.26
N GLU A 21 10.94 25.71 3.97
CA GLU A 21 9.83 25.34 3.12
C GLU A 21 9.71 23.81 3.23
N GLN A 22 8.90 23.36 4.18
CA GLN A 22 8.30 22.03 4.09
C GLN A 22 7.51 22.08 2.82
N ASN A 23 8.07 21.47 1.78
CA ASN A 23 7.38 21.17 0.55
C ASN A 23 6.29 20.17 0.93
N THR A 24 5.16 20.67 1.43
CA THR A 24 3.95 19.88 1.63
C THR A 24 3.46 19.57 0.23
N ASP A 25 3.89 18.43 -0.30
CA ASP A 25 3.25 17.84 -1.48
C ASP A 25 1.76 17.72 -1.16
N THR A 26 0.97 18.66 -1.70
CA THR A 26 -0.48 18.71 -1.48
C THR A 26 -1.23 17.77 -2.43
N THR A 27 -0.50 16.93 -3.17
CA THR A 27 -1.11 15.87 -3.98
C THR A 27 -1.84 14.92 -3.02
N PRO A 28 -3.14 14.69 -3.20
CA PRO A 28 -3.86 13.73 -2.37
C PRO A 28 -3.17 12.37 -2.42
N PRO A 29 -3.13 11.64 -1.29
CA PRO A 29 -2.57 10.29 -1.29
C PRO A 29 -3.25 9.46 -2.38
N GLN A 30 -2.43 8.80 -3.20
CA GLN A 30 -2.93 7.97 -4.28
C GLN A 30 -3.03 6.53 -3.79
N PRO A 31 -4.23 5.93 -3.75
CA PRO A 31 -4.40 4.55 -3.34
C PRO A 31 -3.55 3.59 -4.18
N MET A 32 -3.11 2.52 -3.55
CA MET A 32 -2.37 1.44 -4.18
C MET A 32 -3.06 0.12 -3.89
N VAL A 33 -3.05 -0.78 -4.87
CA VAL A 33 -3.49 -2.16 -4.68
C VAL A 33 -2.29 -3.06 -4.89
N GLU A 34 -2.04 -3.91 -3.92
CA GLU A 34 -0.96 -4.89 -3.94
C GLU A 34 -1.58 -6.29 -4.01
N TYR A 35 -1.17 -7.08 -4.97
CA TYR A 35 -1.58 -8.46 -5.13
C TYR A 35 -0.41 -9.39 -4.82
N VAL A 36 -0.62 -10.28 -3.86
CA VAL A 36 0.35 -11.30 -3.45
C VAL A 36 -0.20 -12.66 -3.86
N TRP A 37 0.53 -13.37 -4.71
CA TRP A 37 0.17 -14.71 -5.16
C TRP A 37 0.49 -15.71 -4.06
N MET A 38 -0.49 -16.53 -3.71
CA MET A 38 -0.43 -17.47 -2.61
C MET A 38 -0.55 -18.89 -3.11
N THR A 39 0.22 -19.80 -2.52
CA THR A 39 0.14 -21.24 -2.75
C THR A 39 -0.35 -21.94 -1.49
N ALA A 40 -1.35 -22.80 -1.64
CA ALA A 40 -1.87 -23.64 -0.57
C ALA A 40 -0.88 -24.73 -0.18
N GLY A 41 -0.66 -24.90 1.10
CA GLY A 41 0.16 -25.98 1.65
C GLY A 41 -0.66 -27.23 1.97
N PRO A 42 -0.01 -28.33 2.42
CA PRO A 42 -0.70 -29.58 2.70
C PRO A 42 -1.73 -29.50 3.85
N GLU A 43 -1.61 -28.52 4.72
CA GLU A 43 -2.54 -28.25 5.83
C GLU A 43 -3.57 -27.18 5.52
N PHE A 44 -3.64 -26.73 4.26
CA PHE A 44 -4.60 -25.70 3.85
C PHE A 44 -6.04 -26.19 4.03
N SER A 45 -6.85 -25.35 4.67
CA SER A 45 -8.29 -25.53 4.83
C SER A 45 -8.93 -24.19 5.16
N ASP A 46 -10.23 -24.05 4.98
CA ASP A 46 -10.98 -22.84 5.33
C ASP A 46 -10.78 -22.45 6.82
N VAL A 47 -10.70 -23.45 7.70
CA VAL A 47 -10.49 -23.23 9.13
C VAL A 47 -9.08 -22.67 9.40
N ASN A 48 -8.06 -23.26 8.78
CA ASN A 48 -6.68 -22.80 8.93
C ASN A 48 -6.46 -21.44 8.28
N LEU A 49 -7.06 -21.19 7.10
CA LEU A 49 -7.03 -19.87 6.46
C LEU A 49 -7.68 -18.81 7.35
N ALA A 50 -8.83 -19.10 7.96
CA ALA A 50 -9.49 -18.16 8.89
C ALA A 50 -8.61 -17.87 10.12
N ALA A 51 -7.88 -18.86 10.65
CA ALA A 51 -6.94 -18.66 11.74
C ALA A 51 -5.75 -17.77 11.33
N VAL A 52 -5.20 -17.99 10.13
CA VAL A 52 -4.15 -17.15 9.56
C VAL A 52 -4.61 -15.71 9.36
N ILE A 53 -5.81 -15.51 8.80
CA ILE A 53 -6.40 -14.17 8.63
C ILE A 53 -6.54 -13.45 9.98
N ASN A 54 -7.01 -14.14 11.01
CA ASN A 54 -7.13 -13.57 12.34
C ASN A 54 -5.77 -13.18 12.94
N THR A 55 -4.75 -14.02 12.75
CA THR A 55 -3.37 -13.74 13.18
C THR A 55 -2.81 -12.52 12.45
N TRP A 56 -2.97 -12.47 11.14
CA TRP A 56 -2.53 -11.35 10.32
C TRP A 56 -3.23 -10.04 10.72
N ASN A 57 -4.56 -10.06 10.85
CA ASN A 57 -5.35 -8.89 11.27
C ASN A 57 -4.84 -8.35 12.61
N LYS A 58 -4.62 -9.24 13.60
CA LYS A 58 -4.10 -8.82 14.89
C LYS A 58 -2.73 -8.15 14.76
N MET A 59 -1.82 -8.69 13.98
CA MET A 59 -0.49 -8.11 13.78
C MET A 59 -0.57 -6.74 13.09
N ILE A 60 -1.42 -6.59 12.09
CA ILE A 60 -1.67 -5.33 11.38
C ILE A 60 -2.25 -4.26 12.34
N ASP A 61 -3.21 -4.66 13.18
CA ASP A 61 -3.82 -3.77 14.16
C ASP A 61 -2.80 -3.35 15.24
N ASP A 62 -1.98 -4.28 15.73
CA ASP A 62 -0.89 -4.01 16.70
C ASP A 62 0.14 -3.02 16.14
N MET A 63 0.38 -3.03 14.83
CA MET A 63 1.27 -2.07 14.15
C MET A 63 0.60 -0.72 13.86
N GLY A 64 -0.72 -0.62 13.97
CA GLY A 64 -1.49 0.57 13.60
C GLY A 64 -1.52 0.83 12.08
N CYS A 65 -1.33 -0.19 11.26
CA CYS A 65 -1.38 -0.08 9.81
C CYS A 65 -2.82 0.09 9.32
N ASN A 66 -3.03 1.05 8.40
CA ASN A 66 -4.32 1.24 7.74
C ASN A 66 -4.31 0.55 6.37
N VAL A 67 -4.73 -0.71 6.35
CA VAL A 67 -4.83 -1.52 5.14
C VAL A 67 -6.13 -2.31 5.13
N ASN A 68 -6.81 -2.32 3.98
CA ASN A 68 -7.90 -3.26 3.73
C ASN A 68 -7.36 -4.45 2.94
N ALA A 69 -7.88 -5.64 3.22
CA ALA A 69 -7.45 -6.85 2.53
C ALA A 69 -8.63 -7.70 2.07
N ASN A 70 -8.42 -8.40 0.95
CA ASN A 70 -9.36 -9.36 0.41
C ASN A 70 -8.62 -10.62 -0.03
N ILE A 71 -9.26 -11.77 0.13
CA ILE A 71 -8.83 -13.01 -0.47
C ILE A 71 -9.62 -13.19 -1.77
N LEU A 72 -8.91 -13.37 -2.88
CA LEU A 72 -9.50 -13.63 -4.19
C LEU A 72 -9.22 -15.08 -4.57
N THR A 73 -10.26 -15.88 -4.57
CA THR A 73 -10.18 -17.29 -4.98
C THR A 73 -10.54 -17.40 -6.47
N PRO A 74 -9.70 -18.02 -7.31
CA PRO A 74 -10.00 -18.21 -8.72
C PRO A 74 -11.25 -19.08 -8.91
N GLU A 75 -12.18 -18.68 -9.79
CA GLU A 75 -13.30 -19.54 -10.20
C GLU A 75 -12.84 -20.69 -11.09
N VAL A 76 -11.71 -20.52 -11.77
CA VAL A 76 -11.06 -21.53 -12.59
C VAL A 76 -9.66 -21.76 -12.05
N ALA A 77 -9.33 -23.02 -11.78
CA ALA A 77 -8.01 -23.40 -11.25
C ALA A 77 -6.87 -22.83 -12.10
N ASN A 78 -5.82 -22.36 -11.43
CA ASN A 78 -4.62 -21.80 -12.04
C ASN A 78 -3.40 -22.62 -11.58
N GLU A 79 -2.47 -22.91 -12.50
CA GLU A 79 -1.26 -23.67 -12.15
C GLU A 79 -0.21 -22.83 -11.41
N GLY A 80 -0.32 -21.48 -11.45
CA GLY A 80 0.68 -20.58 -10.88
C GLY A 80 0.39 -20.13 -9.44
N PHE A 81 -0.86 -20.26 -8.97
CA PHE A 81 -1.28 -19.87 -7.62
C PHE A 81 -2.63 -20.48 -7.27
N ASP A 82 -2.93 -20.60 -5.98
CA ASP A 82 -4.21 -21.12 -5.48
C ASP A 82 -5.19 -19.99 -5.13
N PHE A 83 -4.67 -18.86 -4.63
CA PHE A 83 -5.46 -17.66 -4.35
C PHE A 83 -4.57 -16.42 -4.36
N ILE A 84 -5.19 -15.24 -4.29
CA ILE A 84 -4.47 -13.97 -4.21
C ILE A 84 -4.87 -13.28 -2.90
N TRP A 85 -3.89 -12.77 -2.16
CA TRP A 85 -4.13 -11.84 -1.07
C TRP A 85 -3.96 -10.42 -1.62
N ALA A 86 -5.07 -9.70 -1.69
CA ALA A 86 -5.08 -8.34 -2.21
C ALA A 86 -5.10 -7.35 -1.05
N HIS A 87 -4.10 -6.45 -0.99
CA HIS A 87 -3.99 -5.38 0.00
C HIS A 87 -4.34 -4.04 -0.66
N ILE A 88 -5.15 -3.25 -0.01
CA ILE A 88 -5.57 -1.92 -0.49
C ILE A 88 -5.02 -0.88 0.49
N TRP A 89 -4.06 -0.11 0.02
CA TRP A 89 -3.34 0.90 0.77
C TRP A 89 -3.82 2.31 0.40
N GLU A 90 -3.82 3.22 1.37
CA GLU A 90 -4.14 4.62 1.11
C GLU A 90 -3.05 5.34 0.29
N SER A 91 -1.79 4.88 0.40
CA SER A 91 -0.65 5.40 -0.37
C SER A 91 0.49 4.39 -0.39
N GLN A 92 1.46 4.61 -1.29
CA GLN A 92 2.70 3.85 -1.29
C GLN A 92 3.51 4.07 -0.01
N THR A 93 3.54 5.29 0.51
CA THR A 93 4.27 5.60 1.75
C THR A 93 3.71 4.81 2.93
N ALA A 94 2.38 4.80 3.11
CA ALA A 94 1.75 4.04 4.18
C ALA A 94 2.05 2.53 4.09
N ARG A 95 2.04 2.00 2.87
CA ARG A 95 2.45 0.61 2.60
C ARG A 95 3.90 0.35 3.00
N ASP A 96 4.82 1.18 2.53
CA ASP A 96 6.26 0.98 2.74
C ASP A 96 6.62 1.09 4.23
N GLU A 97 6.02 2.03 4.96
CA GLU A 97 6.19 2.16 6.42
C GLU A 97 5.65 0.93 7.17
N CYS A 98 4.47 0.44 6.78
CA CYS A 98 3.89 -0.76 7.38
C CYS A 98 4.75 -2.01 7.12
N TRP A 99 5.17 -2.25 5.87
CA TRP A 99 5.97 -3.42 5.52
C TRP A 99 7.40 -3.38 6.07
N ASN A 100 7.97 -2.19 6.29
CA ASN A 100 9.24 -2.07 7.01
C ASN A 100 9.09 -2.53 8.47
N ASN A 101 8.06 -2.03 9.18
CA ASN A 101 7.78 -2.47 10.55
C ASN A 101 7.45 -3.97 10.63
N TRP A 102 6.66 -4.47 9.67
CA TRP A 102 6.37 -5.90 9.54
C TRP A 102 7.65 -6.73 9.42
N GLY A 103 8.52 -6.36 8.49
CA GLY A 103 9.78 -7.07 8.23
C GLY A 103 10.69 -7.17 9.45
N GLU A 104 10.74 -6.11 10.25
CA GLU A 104 11.59 -6.04 11.44
C GLU A 104 11.01 -6.79 12.64
N ASN A 105 9.68 -6.77 12.84
CA ASN A 105 9.08 -7.14 14.12
C ASN A 105 8.08 -8.29 14.06
N TYR A 106 7.46 -8.60 12.89
CA TYR A 106 6.33 -9.52 12.82
C TYR A 106 6.51 -10.66 11.81
N LYS A 107 7.30 -10.42 10.75
CA LYS A 107 7.43 -11.38 9.64
C LYS A 107 7.83 -12.77 10.08
N ALA A 108 8.80 -12.90 10.99
CA ALA A 108 9.30 -14.20 11.42
C ALA A 108 8.24 -15.02 12.16
N ASP A 109 7.43 -14.37 13.01
CA ASP A 109 6.34 -15.04 13.74
C ASP A 109 5.19 -15.38 12.80
N TYR A 110 4.90 -14.51 11.84
CA TYR A 110 3.89 -14.78 10.83
C TYR A 110 4.29 -15.95 9.93
N ASP A 111 5.51 -15.97 9.38
CA ASP A 111 6.01 -17.05 8.52
C ASP A 111 5.90 -18.40 9.23
N LYS A 112 6.21 -18.43 10.53
CA LYS A 112 6.04 -19.63 11.36
C LYS A 112 4.57 -20.01 11.53
N SER A 113 3.66 -19.05 11.62
CA SER A 113 2.22 -19.29 11.81
C SER A 113 1.54 -19.86 10.58
N ILE A 114 2.11 -19.65 9.40
CA ILE A 114 1.59 -20.14 8.12
C ILE A 114 2.29 -21.40 7.60
N GLU A 115 3.31 -21.88 8.33
CA GLU A 115 4.09 -23.07 7.93
C GLU A 115 3.16 -24.28 7.73
N GLY A 116 3.27 -24.95 6.60
CA GLY A 116 2.40 -26.06 6.20
C GLY A 116 1.00 -25.65 5.70
N ILE A 117 0.52 -24.46 6.02
CA ILE A 117 -0.80 -23.98 5.62
C ILE A 117 -0.76 -23.30 4.24
N MET A 118 0.16 -22.36 4.06
CA MET A 118 0.28 -21.61 2.80
C MET A 118 1.68 -20.99 2.67
N SER A 119 2.01 -20.55 1.48
CA SER A 119 3.23 -19.81 1.19
C SER A 119 2.95 -18.67 0.22
N TYR A 120 3.85 -17.71 0.17
CA TYR A 120 3.83 -16.59 -0.76
C TYR A 120 5.21 -16.38 -1.38
N ASP A 121 5.21 -15.83 -2.59
CA ASP A 121 6.41 -15.52 -3.33
C ASP A 121 6.53 -14.00 -3.49
N LEU A 122 7.54 -13.40 -2.85
CA LEU A 122 7.77 -11.96 -2.91
C LEU A 122 8.26 -11.48 -4.29
N ASP A 123 8.77 -12.39 -5.13
CA ASP A 123 9.14 -12.06 -6.51
C ASP A 123 7.89 -11.93 -7.42
N ASN A 124 6.74 -12.42 -6.95
CA ASN A 124 5.45 -12.36 -7.62
C ASN A 124 4.45 -11.44 -6.88
N VAL A 125 4.90 -10.28 -6.44
CA VAL A 125 4.04 -9.21 -5.90
C VAL A 125 3.83 -8.15 -6.96
N TYR A 126 2.57 -7.84 -7.25
CA TYR A 126 2.20 -6.85 -8.25
C TYR A 126 1.49 -5.66 -7.62
N MET A 127 1.97 -4.46 -7.92
CA MET A 127 1.41 -3.21 -7.40
C MET A 127 0.77 -2.40 -8.51
N PHE A 128 -0.44 -1.92 -8.25
CA PHE A 128 -1.21 -1.10 -9.20
C PHE A 128 -1.70 0.18 -8.56
N LYS A 129 -1.70 1.26 -9.34
CA LYS A 129 -2.41 2.50 -9.02
C LYS A 129 -3.82 2.39 -9.61
N PRO A 130 -4.86 2.17 -8.80
CA PRO A 130 -6.21 2.04 -9.31
C PRO A 130 -6.69 3.37 -9.89
N THR A 131 -7.37 3.28 -11.03
CA THR A 131 -8.11 4.41 -11.61
C THR A 131 -9.52 3.96 -11.88
N VAL A 132 -10.49 4.73 -11.41
CA VAL A 132 -11.89 4.40 -11.65
C VAL A 132 -12.25 4.65 -13.11
N GLY A 133 -12.40 3.59 -13.89
CA GLY A 133 -12.84 3.68 -15.29
C GLY A 133 -14.36 3.93 -15.42
N ARG A 134 -15.15 3.47 -14.44
CA ARG A 134 -16.60 3.69 -14.36
C ARG A 134 -17.07 3.59 -12.91
N GLN A 135 -17.87 4.56 -12.49
CA GLN A 135 -18.50 4.53 -11.17
C GLN A 135 -19.54 3.41 -11.09
N PRO A 136 -19.62 2.68 -9.97
CA PRO A 136 -20.64 1.67 -9.78
C PRO A 136 -22.01 2.30 -9.72
N LYS A 137 -23.03 1.67 -10.34
CA LYS A 137 -24.42 2.15 -10.30
C LYS A 137 -25.11 1.86 -8.97
N MET A 138 -24.62 0.86 -8.24
CA MET A 138 -25.13 0.44 -6.94
C MET A 138 -23.95 0.12 -6.03
N GLN A 139 -24.13 0.35 -4.72
CA GLN A 139 -23.16 -0.11 -3.74
C GLN A 139 -23.32 -1.62 -3.53
N ASN A 140 -22.20 -2.33 -3.49
CA ASN A 140 -22.18 -3.73 -3.09
C ASN A 140 -21.98 -3.84 -1.58
N ASN A 141 -23.03 -4.26 -0.88
CA ASN A 141 -23.01 -4.45 0.57
C ASN A 141 -22.93 -5.94 0.97
N SER A 142 -22.68 -6.84 0.00
CA SER A 142 -22.65 -8.29 0.29
C SER A 142 -21.35 -8.74 0.95
N GLY A 143 -20.31 -7.90 1.00
CA GLY A 143 -18.98 -8.27 1.47
C GLY A 143 -18.18 -9.17 0.50
N SER A 144 -18.76 -9.48 -0.66
CA SER A 144 -18.09 -10.26 -1.70
C SER A 144 -18.24 -9.60 -3.07
N PHE A 145 -17.29 -9.85 -3.96
CA PHE A 145 -17.30 -9.35 -5.34
C PHE A 145 -16.56 -10.31 -6.25
N VAL A 146 -16.88 -10.26 -7.54
CA VAL A 146 -16.10 -10.95 -8.58
C VAL A 146 -15.15 -9.95 -9.22
N ASN A 147 -13.88 -10.29 -9.28
CA ASN A 147 -12.86 -9.53 -9.98
C ASN A 147 -12.38 -10.29 -11.22
N THR A 148 -12.18 -9.58 -12.32
CA THR A 148 -11.63 -10.15 -13.53
C THR A 148 -10.39 -9.38 -13.94
N PHE A 149 -9.29 -10.08 -14.12
CA PHE A 149 -8.03 -9.51 -14.56
C PHE A 149 -7.87 -9.65 -16.06
N TYR A 150 -7.57 -8.54 -16.73
CA TYR A 150 -7.11 -8.49 -18.10
C TYR A 150 -5.75 -7.81 -18.13
N PHE A 151 -4.72 -8.54 -18.50
CA PHE A 151 -3.39 -7.99 -18.71
C PHE A 151 -3.28 -7.50 -20.15
N CYS A 152 -3.13 -6.19 -20.30
CA CYS A 152 -3.11 -5.54 -21.61
C CYS A 152 -1.74 -4.89 -21.85
N THR A 153 -1.29 -4.95 -23.10
CA THR A 153 -0.14 -4.19 -23.59
C THR A 153 -0.61 -3.17 -24.60
N PHE A 154 0.08 -2.04 -24.68
CA PHE A 154 -0.19 -1.06 -25.73
C PHE A 154 0.26 -1.60 -27.08
N ASN A 155 -0.52 -1.30 -28.12
CA ASN A 155 -0.07 -1.50 -29.50
C ASN A 155 1.05 -0.53 -29.83
N ASP A 156 1.81 -0.83 -30.89
CA ASP A 156 2.90 0.05 -31.34
C ASP A 156 2.40 1.48 -31.56
N GLY A 157 3.16 2.42 -31.02
CA GLY A 157 2.85 3.85 -31.13
C GLY A 157 1.89 4.40 -30.09
N TYR A 158 1.35 3.58 -29.19
CA TYR A 158 0.48 3.99 -28.07
C TYR A 158 1.18 3.87 -26.72
N SER A 159 0.73 4.67 -25.75
CA SER A 159 1.31 4.79 -24.41
C SER A 159 0.25 5.09 -23.34
N MET A 160 0.68 5.23 -22.10
CA MET A 160 -0.21 5.64 -20.99
C MET A 160 -0.87 6.99 -21.23
N SER A 161 -0.20 7.96 -21.90
CA SER A 161 -0.78 9.27 -22.21
C SER A 161 -1.98 9.19 -23.16
N ASP A 162 -1.97 8.22 -24.07
CA ASP A 162 -3.10 7.99 -24.97
C ASP A 162 -4.31 7.42 -24.21
N LEU A 163 -4.05 6.55 -23.22
CA LEU A 163 -5.10 6.03 -22.34
C LEU A 163 -5.77 7.14 -21.53
N ASP A 164 -5.03 8.13 -21.07
CA ASP A 164 -5.58 9.26 -20.33
C ASP A 164 -6.52 10.10 -21.20
N SER A 165 -6.16 10.29 -22.46
CA SER A 165 -7.02 10.95 -23.44
C SER A 165 -8.33 10.16 -23.70
N TYR A 166 -8.25 8.85 -23.75
CA TYR A 166 -9.41 7.96 -23.89
C TYR A 166 -10.35 8.01 -22.69
N LYS A 167 -9.81 8.08 -21.46
CA LYS A 167 -10.60 8.17 -20.22
C LYS A 167 -11.33 9.51 -20.09
N ALA A 168 -10.80 10.58 -20.70
CA ALA A 168 -11.38 11.90 -20.65
C ALA A 168 -12.54 12.12 -21.66
N ALA A 169 -12.71 11.21 -22.61
CA ALA A 169 -13.78 11.24 -23.63
C ALA A 169 -15.04 10.51 -23.16
#